data_bd2aba17f95fe465500dba8d3a6a0e2a
#
_entry.id   bd2aba17f95fe465500dba8d3a6a0e2a
#
_cell.length_a   1.000
_cell.length_b   1.000
_cell.length_c   1.000
_cell.angle_alpha   90.00
_cell.angle_beta   90.00
_cell.angle_gamma   90.00
#
_symmetry.space_group_name_H-M   'P 1'
#
loop_
_entity.id
_entity.type
_entity.pdbx_description
1 polymer ?
#
loop_
_entity_poly.entity_id
_entity_poly.type
_entity_poly.pdbx_seq_one_letter_code
_entity_poly.pdbx_strand_id
1 'polypeptide(L)'
;CSPPPPWMNPALILLGGLITAISPIKKGGPQEVGTADNHGLPAWAGVIIFILYLALAAFTIYDAAVDKGWVIPFLTAGMFVWGGGPVVLPMLMTVLTPTFIHQTIFLTGIALAEMMPGPVFNMSCFLGVQLALASGYPWLAGTVVCWVCLMGPGVVLTFGAMPLWNKLRSFSAYSRALPGLNAAAVGLLVSTIFQIYGALESRSPWPAGSRAVALCAYAAIEATGPKYV
;
A
#
# COMPACT_ATOMS: atom_id res chain seq x y z
N CYS A 1 -14.12 17.33 -0.22
CA CYS A 1 -13.51 16.70 0.95
C CYS A 1 -12.01 16.63 0.74
N SER A 2 -11.23 17.12 1.70
CA SER A 2 -9.78 16.99 1.66
C SER A 2 -9.40 15.49 1.71
N PRO A 3 -8.34 15.06 0.98
CA PRO A 3 -7.89 13.69 1.02
C PRO A 3 -7.45 13.31 2.44
N PRO A 4 -7.69 12.06 2.85
CA PRO A 4 -7.24 11.59 4.16
C PRO A 4 -5.70 11.68 4.24
N PRO A 5 -5.15 12.09 5.38
CA PRO A 5 -3.71 12.20 5.54
C PRO A 5 -3.04 10.82 5.41
N PRO A 6 -1.83 10.73 4.86
CA PRO A 6 -1.15 9.46 4.54
C PRO A 6 -0.92 8.56 5.77
N TRP A 7 -0.81 9.14 6.96
CA TRP A 7 -0.64 8.40 8.23
C TRP A 7 -1.92 7.75 8.75
N MET A 8 -3.08 8.05 8.17
CA MET A 8 -4.37 7.55 8.67
C MET A 8 -4.48 6.01 8.53
N ASN A 9 -4.04 5.44 7.42
CA ASN A 9 -4.11 3.99 7.19
C ASN A 9 -3.23 3.21 8.20
N PRO A 10 -1.94 3.55 8.40
CA PRO A 10 -1.14 2.94 9.45
C PRO A 10 -1.74 3.11 10.85
N ALA A 11 -2.29 4.29 11.14
CA ALA A 11 -2.92 4.56 12.45
C ALA A 11 -4.13 3.66 12.71
N LEU A 12 -4.98 3.43 11.72
CA LEU A 12 -6.14 2.53 11.82
C LEU A 12 -5.71 1.06 12.04
N ILE A 13 -4.66 0.60 11.37
CA ILE A 13 -4.11 -0.74 11.58
C ILE A 13 -3.57 -0.89 13.01
N LEU A 14 -2.78 0.07 13.47
CA LEU A 14 -2.25 0.07 14.83
C LEU A 14 -3.35 0.13 15.90
N LEU A 15 -4.40 0.91 15.65
CA LEU A 15 -5.57 1.00 16.53
C LEU A 15 -6.29 -0.37 16.63
N GLY A 16 -6.51 -1.05 15.50
CA GLY A 16 -7.08 -2.39 15.47
C GLY A 16 -6.25 -3.39 16.27
N GLY A 17 -4.91 -3.35 16.12
CA GLY A 17 -3.98 -4.16 16.91
C GLY A 17 -4.03 -3.83 18.41
N LEU A 18 -4.11 -2.55 18.77
CA LEU A 18 -4.20 -2.10 20.17
C LEU A 18 -5.49 -2.59 20.83
N ILE A 19 -6.63 -2.44 20.15
CA ILE A 19 -7.94 -2.91 20.65
C ILE A 19 -7.89 -4.41 20.98
N THR A 20 -7.33 -5.23 20.09
CA THR A 20 -7.25 -6.69 20.34
C THR A 20 -6.18 -7.06 21.36
N ALA A 21 -5.10 -6.29 21.48
CA ALA A 21 -4.07 -6.49 22.52
C ALA A 21 -4.63 -6.29 23.93
N ILE A 22 -5.54 -5.33 24.08
CA ILE A 22 -6.19 -5.00 25.36
C ILE A 22 -7.41 -5.87 25.65
N SER A 23 -8.13 -6.30 24.58
CA SER A 23 -9.33 -7.12 24.73
C SER A 23 -9.01 -8.52 25.26
N PRO A 24 -9.85 -9.09 26.15
CA PRO A 24 -9.68 -10.45 26.67
C PRO A 24 -10.08 -11.53 25.66
N ILE A 25 -9.73 -11.38 24.39
CA ILE A 25 -10.04 -12.34 23.34
C ILE A 25 -9.20 -13.61 23.59
N LYS A 26 -9.87 -14.77 23.61
CA LYS A 26 -9.23 -16.08 23.75
C LYS A 26 -8.06 -16.22 22.77
N LYS A 27 -6.91 -16.66 23.28
CA LYS A 27 -5.74 -17.00 22.49
C LYS A 27 -6.16 -17.91 21.33
N GLY A 28 -6.06 -17.45 20.11
CA GLY A 28 -5.91 -18.33 18.97
C GLY A 28 -4.71 -19.23 19.24
N GLY A 29 -4.84 -20.53 18.95
CA GLY A 29 -3.80 -21.50 19.26
C GLY A 29 -2.42 -21.03 18.74
N PRO A 30 -1.33 -21.57 19.30
CA PRO A 30 0.01 -21.22 18.85
C PRO A 30 0.09 -21.53 17.36
N GLN A 31 0.19 -20.50 16.52
CA GLN A 31 0.64 -20.71 15.14
C GLN A 31 2.08 -21.23 15.26
N GLU A 32 2.29 -22.46 14.84
CA GLU A 32 3.64 -23.00 14.63
C GLU A 32 4.32 -22.13 13.57
N VAL A 33 5.02 -21.13 14.04
CA VAL A 33 5.80 -20.26 13.18
C VAL A 33 7.17 -20.87 13.11
N GLY A 34 7.49 -21.43 11.95
CA GLY A 34 8.79 -22.02 11.67
C GLY A 34 9.93 -21.14 12.19
N THR A 35 10.95 -21.77 12.73
CA THR A 35 12.19 -21.11 13.17
C THR A 35 12.75 -20.32 12.00
N ALA A 36 12.68 -18.99 12.08
CA ALA A 36 13.36 -18.13 11.12
C ALA A 36 14.87 -18.33 11.35
N ASP A 37 15.53 -18.94 10.37
CA ASP A 37 16.99 -19.05 10.36
C ASP A 37 17.60 -17.64 10.53
N ASN A 38 18.73 -17.60 11.23
CA ASN A 38 19.51 -16.38 11.38
C ASN A 38 19.96 -15.89 9.99
N HIS A 39 19.28 -14.90 9.46
CA HIS A 39 19.52 -14.36 8.12
C HIS A 39 20.81 -13.51 8.03
N GLY A 40 21.85 -13.85 8.73
CA GLY A 40 23.19 -13.28 8.57
C GLY A 40 23.37 -11.80 8.94
N LEU A 41 22.29 -11.03 9.08
CA LEU A 41 22.34 -9.63 9.47
C LEU A 41 22.35 -9.51 11.00
N PRO A 42 23.34 -8.78 11.58
CA PRO A 42 23.36 -8.55 13.01
C PRO A 42 22.20 -7.66 13.45
N ALA A 43 21.69 -7.85 14.66
CA ALA A 43 20.53 -7.11 15.18
C ALA A 43 20.73 -5.59 15.18
N TRP A 44 21.97 -5.12 15.40
CA TRP A 44 22.28 -3.69 15.37
C TRP A 44 22.09 -3.08 13.98
N ALA A 45 22.42 -3.82 12.90
CA ALA A 45 22.21 -3.35 11.53
C ALA A 45 20.72 -3.19 11.24
N GLY A 46 19.87 -4.13 11.69
CA GLY A 46 18.41 -4.01 11.58
C GLY A 46 17.87 -2.79 12.32
N VAL A 47 18.38 -2.50 13.52
CA VAL A 47 17.98 -1.30 14.27
C VAL A 47 18.35 -0.02 13.52
N ILE A 48 19.56 0.06 12.96
CA ILE A 48 20.00 1.23 12.18
C ILE A 48 19.10 1.42 10.95
N ILE A 49 18.85 0.35 10.18
CA ILE A 49 17.97 0.40 9.00
C ILE A 49 16.55 0.85 9.38
N PHE A 50 16.03 0.36 10.50
CA PHE A 50 14.71 0.74 10.99
C PHE A 50 14.66 2.21 11.43
N ILE A 51 15.69 2.71 12.09
CA ILE A 51 15.81 4.14 12.47
C ILE A 51 15.89 5.01 11.21
N LEU A 52 16.69 4.62 10.22
CA LEU A 52 16.77 5.32 8.93
C LEU A 52 15.41 5.33 8.21
N TYR A 53 14.68 4.23 8.25
CA TYR A 53 13.32 4.18 7.72
C TYR A 53 12.39 5.18 8.42
N LEU A 54 12.41 5.23 9.76
CA LEU A 54 11.59 6.18 10.52
C LEU A 54 11.99 7.63 10.26
N ALA A 55 13.28 7.92 10.14
CA ALA A 55 13.78 9.25 9.79
C ALA A 55 13.32 9.67 8.38
N LEU A 56 13.38 8.75 7.42
CA LEU A 56 12.90 8.99 6.06
C LEU A 56 11.37 9.19 6.05
N ALA A 57 10.61 8.43 6.84
CA ALA A 57 9.17 8.60 6.99
C ALA A 57 8.80 9.97 7.59
N ALA A 58 9.52 10.41 8.61
CA ALA A 58 9.34 11.75 9.18
C ALA A 58 9.69 12.85 8.17
N PHE A 59 10.77 12.67 7.41
CA PHE A 59 11.16 13.58 6.33
C PHE A 59 10.06 13.69 5.27
N THR A 60 9.48 12.58 4.80
CA THR A 60 8.43 12.62 3.78
C THR A 60 7.15 13.28 4.29
N ILE A 61 6.81 13.15 5.57
CA ILE A 61 5.66 13.86 6.15
C ILE A 61 5.92 15.36 6.18
N TYR A 62 7.14 15.76 6.57
CA TYR A 62 7.54 17.17 6.62
C TYR A 62 7.57 17.79 5.21
N ASP A 63 8.22 17.12 4.27
CA ASP A 63 8.40 17.61 2.91
C ASP A 63 7.08 17.65 2.11
N ALA A 64 6.19 16.67 2.33
CA ALA A 64 4.85 16.69 1.75
C ALA A 64 4.02 17.93 2.18
N ALA A 65 4.37 18.56 3.29
CA ALA A 65 3.74 19.80 3.75
C ALA A 65 4.37 21.06 3.12
N VAL A 66 5.62 20.98 2.66
CA VAL A 66 6.42 22.14 2.21
C VAL A 66 6.61 22.15 0.69
N ASP A 67 6.96 21.02 0.08
CA ASP A 67 7.26 20.92 -1.34
C ASP A 67 6.13 20.22 -2.11
N LYS A 68 5.89 20.68 -3.34
CA LYS A 68 4.88 20.14 -4.27
C LYS A 68 5.53 19.29 -5.38
N GLY A 69 6.69 18.70 -5.14
CA GLY A 69 7.36 17.84 -6.10
C GLY A 69 6.58 16.55 -6.36
N TRP A 70 6.54 16.09 -7.63
CA TRP A 70 5.80 14.88 -8.02
C TRP A 70 6.44 13.57 -7.55
N VAL A 71 7.69 13.58 -7.08
CA VAL A 71 8.40 12.38 -6.57
C VAL A 71 7.93 12.02 -5.14
N ILE A 72 7.71 13.02 -4.30
CA ILE A 72 7.33 12.85 -2.89
C ILE A 72 6.08 12.01 -2.69
N PRO A 73 5.00 12.16 -3.49
CA PRO A 73 3.83 11.30 -3.40
C PRO A 73 4.13 9.80 -3.51
N PHE A 74 5.06 9.39 -4.39
CA PHE A 74 5.46 7.99 -4.53
C PHE A 74 6.23 7.49 -3.32
N LEU A 75 7.15 8.29 -2.80
CA LEU A 75 7.91 7.95 -1.62
C LEU A 75 6.99 7.85 -0.39
N THR A 76 6.09 8.82 -0.20
CA THR A 76 5.10 8.81 0.88
C THR A 76 4.17 7.60 0.75
N ALA A 77 3.69 7.29 -0.46
CA ALA A 77 2.89 6.10 -0.69
C ALA A 77 3.67 4.83 -0.33
N GLY A 78 4.92 4.68 -0.80
CA GLY A 78 5.77 3.53 -0.49
C GLY A 78 6.04 3.35 1.00
N MET A 79 6.13 4.44 1.75
CA MET A 79 6.34 4.44 3.21
C MET A 79 5.08 4.05 3.99
N PHE A 80 3.91 4.55 3.59
CA PHE A 80 2.66 4.44 4.36
C PHE A 80 1.65 3.46 3.77
N VAL A 81 2.04 2.69 2.76
CA VAL A 81 1.20 1.64 2.20
C VAL A 81 1.20 0.40 3.06
N TRP A 82 0.14 0.24 3.81
CA TRP A 82 -0.15 -0.96 4.59
C TRP A 82 -1.47 -1.55 4.04
N GLY A 83 -1.40 -2.72 3.44
CA GLY A 83 -2.56 -3.37 2.82
C GLY A 83 -2.44 -3.62 1.30
N GLY A 84 -1.29 -3.29 0.70
CA GLY A 84 -0.98 -3.65 -0.70
C GLY A 84 -1.53 -2.69 -1.76
N GLY A 85 -1.55 -3.17 -3.02
CA GLY A 85 -1.92 -2.38 -4.20
C GLY A 85 -3.25 -1.63 -4.11
N PRO A 86 -4.35 -2.27 -3.66
CA PRO A 86 -5.64 -1.61 -3.56
C PRO A 86 -5.64 -0.35 -2.69
N VAL A 87 -4.80 -0.26 -1.67
CA VAL A 87 -4.70 0.92 -0.79
C VAL A 87 -3.86 2.03 -1.41
N VAL A 88 -2.82 1.66 -2.19
CA VAL A 88 -1.94 2.61 -2.89
C VAL A 88 -2.68 3.40 -3.95
N LEU A 89 -3.52 2.73 -4.73
CA LEU A 89 -4.17 3.30 -5.89
C LEU A 89 -4.99 4.57 -5.55
N PRO A 90 -5.95 4.55 -4.62
CA PRO A 90 -6.71 5.76 -4.27
C PRO A 90 -5.83 6.81 -3.60
N MET A 91 -4.81 6.43 -2.83
CA MET A 91 -3.87 7.36 -2.21
C MET A 91 -3.09 8.14 -3.27
N LEU A 92 -2.45 7.46 -4.23
CA LEU A 92 -1.73 8.10 -5.31
C LEU A 92 -2.66 8.90 -6.22
N MET A 93 -3.84 8.37 -6.54
CA MET A 93 -4.83 9.09 -7.33
C MET A 93 -5.20 10.43 -6.70
N THR A 94 -5.43 10.45 -5.39
CA THR A 94 -5.83 11.66 -4.67
C THR A 94 -4.75 12.73 -4.66
N VAL A 95 -3.47 12.33 -4.58
CA VAL A 95 -2.35 13.26 -4.48
C VAL A 95 -1.86 13.70 -5.87
N LEU A 96 -1.81 12.78 -6.84
CA LEU A 96 -1.29 13.07 -8.18
C LEU A 96 -2.31 13.75 -9.09
N THR A 97 -3.61 13.48 -8.89
CA THR A 97 -4.67 14.11 -9.68
C THR A 97 -5.42 15.16 -8.84
N PRO A 98 -5.74 16.31 -9.36
CA PRO A 98 -5.48 16.83 -10.72
C PRO A 98 -4.17 17.61 -10.86
N THR A 99 -3.34 17.67 -9.81
CA THR A 99 -2.20 18.60 -9.72
C THR A 99 -1.12 18.31 -10.76
N PHE A 100 -0.76 17.03 -10.93
CA PHE A 100 0.38 16.62 -11.75
C PHE A 100 -0.05 15.82 -12.99
N ILE A 101 -1.09 15.01 -12.90
CA ILE A 101 -1.53 14.11 -13.97
C ILE A 101 -3.04 14.19 -14.15
N HIS A 102 -3.48 14.16 -15.39
CA HIS A 102 -4.91 14.02 -15.69
C HIS A 102 -5.41 12.64 -15.26
N GLN A 103 -6.60 12.58 -14.65
CA GLN A 103 -7.14 11.34 -14.13
C GLN A 103 -7.25 10.22 -15.17
N THR A 104 -7.54 10.56 -16.43
CA THR A 104 -7.57 9.59 -17.53
C THR A 104 -6.25 8.88 -17.68
N ILE A 105 -5.12 9.61 -17.62
CA ILE A 105 -3.77 9.02 -17.69
C ILE A 105 -3.52 8.10 -16.50
N PHE A 106 -3.94 8.52 -15.30
CA PHE A 106 -3.82 7.70 -14.10
C PHE A 106 -4.58 6.36 -14.23
N LEU A 107 -5.84 6.42 -14.66
CA LEU A 107 -6.69 5.24 -14.88
C LEU A 107 -6.14 4.34 -16.00
N THR A 108 -5.56 4.93 -17.06
CA THR A 108 -4.87 4.16 -18.11
C THR A 108 -3.67 3.41 -17.52
N GLY A 109 -2.91 4.04 -16.63
CA GLY A 109 -1.79 3.39 -15.93
C GLY A 109 -2.23 2.20 -15.09
N ILE A 110 -3.35 2.31 -14.38
CA ILE A 110 -3.94 1.18 -13.64
C ILE A 110 -4.32 0.06 -14.62
N ALA A 111 -5.07 0.39 -15.67
CA ALA A 111 -5.53 -0.61 -16.64
C ALA A 111 -4.35 -1.37 -17.27
N LEU A 112 -3.27 -0.66 -17.63
CA LEU A 112 -2.06 -1.28 -18.17
C LEU A 112 -1.38 -2.19 -17.14
N ALA A 113 -1.29 -1.75 -15.88
CA ALA A 113 -0.69 -2.54 -14.80
C ALA A 113 -1.49 -3.82 -14.51
N GLU A 114 -2.81 -3.77 -14.55
CA GLU A 114 -3.68 -4.93 -14.37
C GLU A 114 -3.64 -5.92 -15.54
N MET A 115 -3.32 -5.44 -16.73
CA MET A 115 -3.13 -6.30 -17.93
C MET A 115 -1.78 -7.02 -17.93
N MET A 116 -0.80 -6.55 -17.15
CA MET A 116 0.54 -7.13 -17.12
C MET A 116 0.69 -8.09 -15.91
N PRO A 117 1.37 -9.21 -16.07
CA PRO A 117 1.69 -10.07 -14.95
C PRO A 117 2.67 -9.34 -14.01
N GLY A 118 2.27 -9.17 -12.74
CA GLY A 118 3.13 -8.53 -11.74
C GLY A 118 2.36 -7.69 -10.72
N PRO A 119 3.06 -7.04 -9.79
CA PRO A 119 2.40 -6.19 -8.82
C PRO A 119 1.87 -4.91 -9.45
N VAL A 120 0.69 -4.48 -9.04
CA VAL A 120 0.04 -3.23 -9.48
C VAL A 120 0.94 -2.00 -9.30
N PHE A 121 1.90 -2.06 -8.39
CA PHE A 121 2.92 -1.02 -8.19
C PHE A 121 3.75 -0.70 -9.44
N ASN A 122 3.81 -1.59 -10.42
CA ASN A 122 4.50 -1.35 -11.69
C ASN A 122 3.88 -0.18 -12.48
N MET A 123 2.64 0.23 -12.15
CA MET A 123 2.06 1.45 -12.69
C MET A 123 2.90 2.69 -12.40
N SER A 124 3.71 2.67 -11.33
CA SER A 124 4.62 3.78 -11.01
C SER A 124 5.63 4.06 -12.11
N CYS A 125 6.03 3.04 -12.86
CA CYS A 125 6.90 3.21 -14.04
C CYS A 125 6.21 4.05 -15.10
N PHE A 126 4.96 3.71 -15.43
CA PHE A 126 4.17 4.46 -16.43
C PHE A 126 3.91 5.89 -15.98
N LEU A 127 3.47 6.07 -14.74
CA LEU A 127 3.22 7.41 -14.19
C LEU A 127 4.50 8.24 -14.11
N GLY A 128 5.63 7.61 -13.75
CA GLY A 128 6.95 8.25 -13.71
C GLY A 128 7.41 8.75 -15.07
N VAL A 129 7.15 8.00 -16.15
CA VAL A 129 7.41 8.45 -17.53
C VAL A 129 6.61 9.72 -17.83
N GLN A 130 5.31 9.69 -17.57
CA GLN A 130 4.42 10.83 -17.88
C GLN A 130 4.83 12.10 -17.12
N LEU A 131 5.15 11.95 -15.84
CA LEU A 131 5.57 13.06 -14.98
C LEU A 131 6.93 13.63 -15.36
N ALA A 132 7.90 12.76 -15.66
CA ALA A 132 9.23 13.19 -16.09
C ALA A 132 9.17 13.97 -17.41
N LEU A 133 8.46 13.45 -18.41
CA LEU A 133 8.31 14.11 -19.70
C LEU A 133 7.59 15.46 -19.56
N ALA A 134 6.55 15.53 -18.75
CA ALA A 134 5.84 16.80 -18.47
C ALA A 134 6.73 17.83 -17.75
N SER A 135 7.73 17.36 -16.99
CA SER A 135 8.67 18.20 -16.25
C SER A 135 10.00 18.45 -16.98
N GLY A 136 10.16 17.96 -18.23
CA GLY A 136 11.39 18.12 -19.01
C GLY A 136 12.55 17.20 -18.61
N TYR A 137 12.28 16.16 -17.81
CA TYR A 137 13.28 15.15 -17.42
C TYR A 137 13.28 13.94 -18.37
N PRO A 138 14.39 13.19 -18.43
CA PRO A 138 14.44 11.95 -19.20
C PRO A 138 13.42 10.93 -18.68
N TRP A 139 12.70 10.28 -19.59
CA TRP A 139 11.67 9.27 -19.25
C TRP A 139 12.20 8.14 -18.36
N LEU A 140 13.44 7.69 -18.62
CA LEU A 140 14.08 6.62 -17.84
C LEU A 140 14.30 7.03 -16.39
N ALA A 141 14.70 8.28 -16.14
CA ALA A 141 14.86 8.81 -14.78
C ALA A 141 13.53 8.77 -14.01
N GLY A 142 12.44 9.24 -14.63
CA GLY A 142 11.11 9.18 -14.03
C GLY A 142 10.66 7.77 -13.71
N THR A 143 10.88 6.84 -14.66
CA THR A 143 10.57 5.43 -14.45
C THR A 143 11.27 4.85 -13.23
N VAL A 144 12.60 4.97 -13.17
CA VAL A 144 13.41 4.39 -12.11
C VAL A 144 13.13 5.05 -10.76
N VAL A 145 13.09 6.39 -10.73
CA VAL A 145 12.87 7.13 -9.48
C VAL A 145 11.50 6.81 -8.87
N CYS A 146 10.41 6.87 -9.65
CA CYS A 146 9.09 6.58 -9.12
C CYS A 146 8.94 5.13 -8.66
N TRP A 147 9.53 4.18 -9.40
CA TRP A 147 9.51 2.78 -9.02
C TRP A 147 10.29 2.53 -7.73
N VAL A 148 11.51 3.07 -7.62
CA VAL A 148 12.33 2.95 -6.41
C VAL A 148 11.68 3.64 -5.22
N CYS A 149 11.09 4.81 -5.41
CA CYS A 149 10.40 5.53 -4.34
C CYS A 149 9.18 4.78 -3.83
N LEU A 150 8.45 4.08 -4.71
CA LEU A 150 7.27 3.32 -4.30
C LEU A 150 7.62 1.97 -3.68
N MET A 151 8.59 1.22 -4.27
CA MET A 151 8.95 -0.13 -3.83
C MET A 151 10.04 -0.14 -2.75
N GLY A 152 10.99 0.79 -2.83
CA GLY A 152 12.18 0.82 -1.99
C GLY A 152 11.89 0.83 -0.49
N PRO A 153 10.99 1.69 0.01
CA PRO A 153 10.68 1.75 1.43
C PRO A 153 10.22 0.42 2.03
N GLY A 154 9.37 -0.33 1.31
CA GLY A 154 8.92 -1.65 1.74
C GLY A 154 10.07 -2.67 1.85
N VAL A 155 11.00 -2.63 0.90
CA VAL A 155 12.19 -3.48 0.91
C VAL A 155 13.09 -3.11 2.11
N VAL A 156 13.35 -1.82 2.31
CA VAL A 156 14.15 -1.32 3.44
C VAL A 156 13.52 -1.73 4.78
N LEU A 157 12.21 -1.57 4.92
CA LEU A 157 11.47 -1.98 6.13
C LEU A 157 11.61 -3.48 6.38
N THR A 158 11.50 -4.31 5.35
CA THR A 158 11.61 -5.76 5.46
C THR A 158 13.01 -6.15 5.97
N PHE A 159 14.06 -5.61 5.36
CA PHE A 159 15.44 -5.88 5.81
C PHE A 159 15.72 -5.35 7.22
N GLY A 160 15.15 -4.22 7.60
CA GLY A 160 15.27 -3.66 8.95
C GLY A 160 14.52 -4.49 10.00
N ALA A 161 13.34 -5.01 9.65
CA ALA A 161 12.51 -5.79 10.55
C ALA A 161 13.01 -7.23 10.75
N MET A 162 13.65 -7.82 9.74
CA MET A 162 14.07 -9.23 9.74
C MET A 162 14.91 -9.64 10.95
N PRO A 163 15.98 -8.94 11.35
CA PRO A 163 16.78 -9.31 12.52
C PRO A 163 16.04 -9.14 13.85
N LEU A 164 15.04 -8.25 13.88
CA LEU A 164 14.23 -7.96 15.06
C LEU A 164 13.04 -8.91 15.19
N TRP A 165 12.71 -9.64 14.12
CA TRP A 165 11.50 -10.43 14.00
C TRP A 165 11.37 -11.51 15.09
N ASN A 166 12.46 -12.23 15.38
CA ASN A 166 12.46 -13.26 16.41
C ASN A 166 12.17 -12.70 17.81
N LYS A 167 12.69 -11.53 18.13
CA LYS A 167 12.39 -10.82 19.38
C LYS A 167 10.95 -10.32 19.42
N LEU A 168 10.48 -9.74 18.31
CA LEU A 168 9.13 -9.20 18.20
C LEU A 168 8.07 -10.29 18.39
N ARG A 169 8.27 -11.44 17.79
CA ARG A 169 7.37 -12.61 17.90
C ARG A 169 7.28 -13.19 19.31
N SER A 170 8.33 -13.10 20.12
CA SER A 170 8.34 -13.58 21.50
C SER A 170 7.50 -12.71 22.44
N PHE A 171 7.16 -11.49 22.05
CA PHE A 171 6.29 -10.61 22.85
C PHE A 171 4.84 -11.09 22.82
N SER A 172 4.28 -11.40 23.99
CA SER A 172 2.89 -11.83 24.12
C SER A 172 1.88 -10.76 23.65
N ALA A 173 2.25 -9.48 23.74
CA ALA A 173 1.45 -8.36 23.24
C ALA A 173 1.33 -8.39 21.72
N TYR A 174 2.41 -8.71 21.00
CA TYR A 174 2.40 -8.85 19.54
C TYR A 174 1.44 -9.95 19.09
N SER A 175 1.54 -11.15 19.70
CA SER A 175 0.67 -12.28 19.39
C SER A 175 -0.82 -11.98 19.62
N ARG A 176 -1.14 -11.14 20.61
CA ARG A 176 -2.51 -10.67 20.87
C ARG A 176 -2.97 -9.58 19.90
N ALA A 177 -2.06 -8.71 19.46
CA ALA A 177 -2.38 -7.64 18.51
C ALA A 177 -2.59 -8.15 17.07
N LEU A 178 -1.95 -9.24 16.70
CA LEU A 178 -1.92 -9.76 15.33
C LEU A 178 -3.30 -9.95 14.68
N PRO A 179 -4.31 -10.55 15.35
CA PRO A 179 -5.64 -10.69 14.77
C PRO A 179 -6.29 -9.34 14.45
N GLY A 180 -6.10 -8.32 15.31
CA GLY A 180 -6.64 -6.99 15.07
C GLY A 180 -5.93 -6.22 13.96
N LEU A 181 -4.61 -6.40 13.86
CA LEU A 181 -3.84 -5.84 12.75
C LEU A 181 -4.34 -6.41 11.41
N ASN A 182 -4.52 -7.72 11.34
CA ASN A 182 -5.02 -8.39 10.14
C ASN A 182 -6.47 -7.98 9.81
N ALA A 183 -7.35 -7.92 10.81
CA ALA A 183 -8.74 -7.49 10.61
C ALA A 183 -8.81 -6.03 10.12
N ALA A 184 -8.00 -5.14 10.67
CA ALA A 184 -7.94 -3.75 10.22
C ALA A 184 -7.39 -3.63 8.79
N ALA A 185 -6.38 -4.43 8.41
CA ALA A 185 -5.87 -4.48 7.05
C ALA A 185 -6.95 -4.93 6.05
N VAL A 186 -7.71 -5.97 6.38
CA VAL A 186 -8.85 -6.42 5.57
C VAL A 186 -9.93 -5.33 5.47
N GLY A 187 -10.23 -4.65 6.58
CA GLY A 187 -11.16 -3.52 6.59
C GLY A 187 -10.73 -2.38 5.65
N LEU A 188 -9.43 -2.09 5.59
CA LEU A 188 -8.89 -1.10 4.63
C LEU A 188 -9.05 -1.57 3.18
N LEU A 189 -8.85 -2.85 2.88
CA LEU A 189 -9.09 -3.40 1.55
C LEU A 189 -10.56 -3.19 1.12
N VAL A 190 -11.49 -3.53 2.00
CA VAL A 190 -12.93 -3.33 1.74
C VAL A 190 -13.24 -1.85 1.52
N SER A 191 -12.73 -0.97 2.39
CA SER A 191 -12.90 0.50 2.24
C SER A 191 -12.38 0.99 0.89
N THR A 192 -11.25 0.47 0.43
CA THR A 192 -10.64 0.83 -0.86
C THR A 192 -11.51 0.43 -2.05
N ILE A 193 -12.14 -0.75 -2.01
CA ILE A 193 -13.08 -1.18 -3.05
C ILE A 193 -14.21 -0.16 -3.20
N PHE A 194 -14.80 0.29 -2.08
CA PHE A 194 -15.86 1.31 -2.11
C PHE A 194 -15.34 2.66 -2.62
N GLN A 195 -14.13 3.06 -2.29
CA GLN A 195 -13.53 4.31 -2.78
C GLN A 195 -13.30 4.27 -4.31
N ILE A 196 -12.73 3.18 -4.82
CA ILE A 196 -12.52 3.00 -6.26
C ILE A 196 -13.86 2.94 -6.99
N TYR A 197 -14.82 2.19 -6.45
CA TYR A 197 -16.15 2.10 -7.03
C TYR A 197 -16.83 3.47 -7.12
N GLY A 198 -16.83 4.24 -6.03
CA GLY A 198 -17.39 5.61 -6.01
C GLY A 198 -16.70 6.56 -6.99
N ALA A 199 -15.38 6.45 -7.13
CA ALA A 199 -14.61 7.26 -8.08
C ALA A 199 -14.92 6.91 -9.54
N LEU A 200 -15.15 5.64 -9.84
CA LEU A 200 -15.54 5.17 -11.17
C LEU A 200 -16.99 5.53 -11.48
N GLU A 201 -17.91 5.34 -10.54
CA GLU A 201 -19.34 5.61 -10.74
C GLU A 201 -19.62 7.08 -11.00
N SER A 202 -18.98 7.98 -10.25
CA SER A 202 -19.19 9.44 -10.37
C SER A 202 -18.74 10.00 -11.72
N ARG A 203 -17.95 9.24 -12.50
CA ARG A 203 -17.31 9.69 -13.74
C ARG A 203 -17.57 8.81 -14.95
N SER A 204 -18.20 7.67 -14.77
CA SER A 204 -18.58 6.80 -15.88
C SER A 204 -19.71 7.45 -16.68
N PRO A 205 -19.59 7.60 -18.01
CA PRO A 205 -20.70 8.03 -18.86
C PRO A 205 -21.85 6.98 -18.86
N TRP A 206 -21.58 5.76 -18.42
CA TRP A 206 -22.51 4.62 -18.37
C TRP A 206 -22.47 3.92 -17.01
N PRO A 207 -22.93 4.54 -15.92
CA PRO A 207 -22.81 3.97 -14.57
C PRO A 207 -23.55 2.63 -14.43
N ALA A 208 -24.71 2.49 -15.08
CA ALA A 208 -25.46 1.23 -15.09
C ALA A 208 -24.72 0.11 -15.82
N GLY A 209 -24.06 0.43 -16.94
CA GLY A 209 -23.23 -0.53 -17.68
C GLY A 209 -22.03 -1.01 -16.89
N SER A 210 -21.33 -0.11 -16.20
CA SER A 210 -20.19 -0.46 -15.34
C SER A 210 -20.60 -1.39 -14.20
N ARG A 211 -21.76 -1.17 -13.58
CA ARG A 211 -22.34 -2.06 -12.55
C ARG A 211 -22.68 -3.43 -13.11
N ALA A 212 -23.33 -3.47 -14.30
CA ALA A 212 -23.68 -4.72 -14.95
C ALA A 212 -22.44 -5.56 -15.27
N VAL A 213 -21.37 -4.94 -15.79
CA VAL A 213 -20.09 -5.63 -16.07
C VAL A 213 -19.48 -6.18 -14.80
N ALA A 214 -19.44 -5.40 -13.71
CA ALA A 214 -18.90 -5.86 -12.44
C ALA A 214 -19.70 -7.04 -11.85
N LEU A 215 -21.04 -6.99 -11.92
CA LEU A 215 -21.91 -8.08 -11.47
C LEU A 215 -21.76 -9.33 -12.34
N CYS A 216 -21.67 -9.17 -13.66
CA CYS A 216 -21.42 -10.30 -14.58
C CYS A 216 -20.05 -10.94 -14.35
N ALA A 217 -19.00 -10.13 -14.13
CA ALA A 217 -17.67 -10.63 -13.79
C ALA A 217 -17.68 -11.40 -12.47
N TYR A 218 -18.34 -10.87 -11.43
CA TYR A 218 -18.49 -11.56 -10.16
C TYR A 218 -19.25 -12.89 -10.32
N ALA A 219 -20.38 -12.87 -11.02
CA ALA A 219 -21.19 -14.07 -11.27
C ALA A 219 -20.43 -15.12 -12.08
N ALA A 220 -19.63 -14.69 -13.06
CA ALA A 220 -18.78 -15.58 -13.83
C ALA A 220 -17.69 -16.23 -12.98
N ILE A 221 -17.04 -15.48 -12.10
CA ILE A 221 -16.05 -16.01 -11.16
C ILE A 221 -16.67 -17.00 -10.21
N GLU A 222 -17.86 -16.69 -9.67
CA GLU A 222 -18.61 -17.58 -8.76
C GLU A 222 -19.04 -18.87 -9.46
N ALA A 223 -19.46 -18.78 -10.73
CA ALA A 223 -19.90 -19.91 -11.52
C ALA A 223 -18.74 -20.80 -12.03
N THR A 224 -17.59 -20.20 -12.37
CA THR A 224 -16.44 -20.90 -12.96
C THR A 224 -15.27 -21.10 -12.00
N GLY A 225 -15.29 -20.42 -10.87
CA GLY A 225 -14.25 -20.53 -9.84
C GLY A 225 -14.13 -21.99 -9.37
N PRO A 226 -12.92 -22.51 -9.16
CA PRO A 226 -12.73 -23.83 -8.66
C PRO A 226 -13.39 -23.90 -7.27
N LYS A 227 -14.35 -24.82 -7.12
CA LYS A 227 -14.94 -25.16 -5.81
C LYS A 227 -13.84 -25.86 -4.99
N TYR A 228 -12.91 -25.09 -4.45
CA TYR A 228 -12.01 -25.60 -3.44
C TYR A 228 -12.78 -25.69 -2.14
N VAL A 229 -13.18 -26.90 -1.81
CA VAL A 229 -13.62 -27.32 -0.50
C VAL A 229 -12.39 -27.47 0.38
#